data_04d94956751def38194cf88f95120d30
#
_entry.id   04d94956751def38194cf88f95120d30
#
_cell.length_a   1.000
_cell.length_b   1.000
_cell.length_c   1.000
_cell.angle_alpha   90.00
_cell.angle_beta   90.00
_cell.angle_gamma   90.00
#
_symmetry.space_group_name_H-M   'P 1'
#
loop_
_entity.id
_entity.type
_entity.pdbx_description
1 polymer ?
#
loop_
_entity_poly.entity_id
_entity_poly.type
_entity_poly.pdbx_seq_one_letter_code
_entity_poly.pdbx_strand_id
1 'polypeptide(L)'
;MTLTTRSTPARRISAADAAGLVRTGDWLEYGATLCQPDVFDQALAERKAELRDVKIRACLSLRPRAVLEADPLREHFHWFNWHFGGYDRKKSDAGLANYIPCNLGEIGDYYRRFIEPPEIAVIKTCPMDENGFFNFSAANLWHRAIMSRAKVVIVEVTEGLPYLHGLENGVHISEVDYIIEGDHRPAPELPNPPPTDADRAVARLIAAEIEDGACLQVGIGAMPNAVCSLLLQCGVRNLGVHTEMMTDGIVDLYKAGIVTGAAKQAERGKMVCSFGLGSQAMYAAIHRNPDILCCPVDQTNLPHLITRNDSVVAINNTTQMDLQGQAASESDGHRHISGTGGQLQFVRGAYSSKGGKSFICLSSTYERHGVRKSRIVLNLSPGNMVTTPRSDMMYVVTEYGMVNLKGKSVPERAQAMISIAHPDFREGLAREARENGLIPKGFACRSQGAILARRDSIDQSTSRKVTARP
;
A
#
# COMPACT_ATOMS: atom_id res chain seq x y z
N MET A 1 -22.35 -1.93 -12.45
CA MET A 1 -23.14 -1.26 -11.38
C MET A 1 -24.21 -0.39 -12.03
N THR A 2 -25.47 -0.41 -11.58
CA THR A 2 -26.49 0.51 -12.12
C THR A 2 -26.15 1.92 -11.68
N LEU A 3 -26.03 2.88 -12.62
CA LEU A 3 -25.78 4.27 -12.32
C LEU A 3 -26.94 4.84 -11.49
N THR A 4 -26.66 5.43 -10.34
CA THR A 4 -27.66 6.12 -9.51
C THR A 4 -27.78 7.56 -9.98
N THR A 5 -28.51 7.80 -11.06
CA THR A 5 -28.76 9.14 -11.59
C THR A 5 -29.50 9.98 -10.56
N ARG A 6 -29.00 11.18 -10.27
CA ARG A 6 -29.65 12.15 -9.38
C ARG A 6 -30.89 12.74 -10.07
N SER A 7 -31.88 13.09 -9.27
CA SER A 7 -33.14 13.63 -9.78
C SER A 7 -33.01 15.07 -10.30
N THR A 8 -31.98 15.79 -9.87
CA THR A 8 -31.71 17.19 -10.27
C THR A 8 -30.31 17.32 -10.87
N PRO A 9 -30.08 18.21 -11.82
CA PRO A 9 -28.74 18.48 -12.34
C PRO A 9 -27.77 18.97 -11.25
N ALA A 10 -26.51 18.58 -11.37
CA ALA A 10 -25.44 19.03 -10.47
C ALA A 10 -25.33 20.56 -10.43
N ARG A 11 -25.19 21.13 -9.25
CA ARG A 11 -25.07 22.59 -9.05
C ARG A 11 -23.69 22.97 -8.57
N ARG A 12 -23.13 24.04 -9.14
CA ARG A 12 -21.92 24.66 -8.57
C ARG A 12 -22.31 25.50 -7.38
N ILE A 13 -21.62 25.27 -6.24
CA ILE A 13 -21.82 26.03 -4.99
C ILE A 13 -20.46 26.36 -4.37
N SER A 14 -20.43 27.27 -3.40
CA SER A 14 -19.22 27.54 -2.64
C SER A 14 -18.91 26.40 -1.66
N ALA A 15 -17.65 26.29 -1.22
CA ALA A 15 -17.28 25.34 -0.18
C ALA A 15 -18.01 25.61 1.14
N ALA A 16 -18.28 26.88 1.46
CA ALA A 16 -19.07 27.26 2.63
C ALA A 16 -20.52 26.76 2.56
N ASP A 17 -21.16 26.91 1.38
CA ASP A 17 -22.52 26.38 1.17
C ASP A 17 -22.53 24.85 1.25
N ALA A 18 -21.49 24.19 0.67
CA ALA A 18 -21.36 22.74 0.75
C ALA A 18 -21.17 22.26 2.20
N ALA A 19 -20.30 22.91 2.97
CA ALA A 19 -20.15 22.64 4.40
C ALA A 19 -21.45 22.95 5.17
N GLY A 20 -22.24 23.93 4.72
CA GLY A 20 -23.55 24.28 5.25
C GLY A 20 -24.57 23.13 5.22
N LEU A 21 -24.38 22.12 4.39
CA LEU A 21 -25.22 20.93 4.31
C LEU A 21 -25.01 19.96 5.49
N VAL A 22 -23.85 20.03 6.14
CA VAL A 22 -23.48 19.11 7.24
C VAL A 22 -24.26 19.45 8.52
N ARG A 23 -24.76 18.42 9.16
CA ARG A 23 -25.50 18.49 10.41
C ARG A 23 -24.81 17.73 11.54
N THR A 24 -25.12 18.08 12.77
CA THR A 24 -24.70 17.32 13.96
C THR A 24 -25.11 15.86 13.82
N GLY A 25 -24.17 14.95 14.11
CA GLY A 25 -24.39 13.50 14.03
C GLY A 25 -24.11 12.87 12.66
N ASP A 26 -23.89 13.63 11.60
CA ASP A 26 -23.67 13.12 10.24
C ASP A 26 -22.42 12.25 10.12
N TRP A 27 -22.49 11.27 9.20
CA TRP A 27 -21.36 10.55 8.69
C TRP A 27 -20.95 11.09 7.32
N LEU A 28 -19.68 11.49 7.22
CA LEU A 28 -19.08 11.99 5.99
C LEU A 28 -18.01 11.01 5.47
N GLU A 29 -17.82 11.02 4.15
CA GLU A 29 -16.80 10.24 3.47
C GLU A 29 -15.88 11.19 2.68
N TYR A 30 -14.58 11.13 2.99
CA TYR A 30 -13.55 11.91 2.29
C TYR A 30 -12.79 11.07 1.24
N GLY A 31 -13.15 9.79 1.09
CA GLY A 31 -12.39 8.90 0.20
C GLY A 31 -10.96 8.65 0.69
N ALA A 32 -10.02 8.59 -0.25
CA ALA A 32 -8.66 8.14 0.06
C ALA A 32 -7.60 8.96 -0.68
N THR A 33 -6.42 9.04 -0.07
CA THR A 33 -5.19 9.55 -0.67
C THR A 33 -5.35 10.91 -1.37
N LEU A 34 -5.08 10.99 -2.68
CA LEU A 34 -5.16 12.22 -3.49
C LEU A 34 -6.58 12.79 -3.59
N CYS A 35 -7.60 11.97 -3.38
CA CYS A 35 -9.00 12.34 -3.54
C CYS A 35 -9.66 12.91 -2.27
N GLN A 36 -8.93 13.07 -1.16
CA GLN A 36 -9.45 13.73 0.02
C GLN A 36 -9.63 15.23 -0.23
N PRO A 37 -10.81 15.83 0.12
CA PRO A 37 -11.09 17.23 -0.13
C PRO A 37 -10.23 18.12 0.77
N ASP A 38 -9.74 19.23 0.25
CA ASP A 38 -8.96 20.21 1.03
C ASP A 38 -9.78 21.48 1.33
N VAL A 39 -10.47 22.05 0.35
CA VAL A 39 -11.23 23.29 0.51
C VAL A 39 -12.52 23.06 1.29
N PHE A 40 -13.20 21.95 1.04
CA PHE A 40 -14.35 21.54 1.84
C PHE A 40 -13.98 21.29 3.30
N ASP A 41 -12.87 20.57 3.54
CA ASP A 41 -12.37 20.27 4.89
C ASP A 41 -12.10 21.54 5.69
N GLN A 42 -11.55 22.58 5.03
CA GLN A 42 -11.32 23.88 5.65
C GLN A 42 -12.63 24.59 5.98
N ALA A 43 -13.57 24.64 5.04
CA ALA A 43 -14.89 25.26 5.28
C ALA A 43 -15.69 24.53 6.37
N LEU A 44 -15.57 23.21 6.45
CA LEU A 44 -16.20 22.43 7.52
C LEU A 44 -15.58 22.74 8.90
N ALA A 45 -14.27 22.88 8.97
CA ALA A 45 -13.58 23.24 10.21
C ALA A 45 -14.01 24.61 10.77
N GLU A 46 -14.35 25.57 9.91
CA GLU A 46 -14.87 26.89 10.32
C GLU A 46 -16.23 26.80 11.02
N ARG A 47 -17.02 25.75 10.75
CA ARG A 47 -18.31 25.50 11.38
C ARG A 47 -18.23 24.72 12.70
N LYS A 48 -17.04 24.51 13.26
CA LYS A 48 -16.81 23.74 14.47
C LYS A 48 -17.79 24.11 15.60
N ALA A 49 -18.00 25.41 15.86
CA ALA A 49 -18.85 25.87 16.98
C ALA A 49 -20.33 25.45 16.84
N GLU A 50 -20.79 25.20 15.61
CA GLU A 50 -22.18 24.87 15.28
C GLU A 50 -22.48 23.36 15.33
N LEU A 51 -21.43 22.54 15.19
CA LEU A 51 -21.55 21.11 14.94
C LEU A 51 -21.09 20.28 16.14
N ARG A 52 -21.66 19.10 16.31
CA ARG A 52 -21.27 18.08 17.30
C ARG A 52 -21.37 16.69 16.67
N ASP A 53 -20.50 15.78 17.13
CA ASP A 53 -20.55 14.36 16.77
C ASP A 53 -20.52 14.10 15.26
N VAL A 54 -19.84 14.93 14.47
CA VAL A 54 -19.66 14.71 13.03
C VAL A 54 -18.55 13.68 12.84
N LYS A 55 -18.88 12.60 12.16
CA LYS A 55 -17.99 11.46 11.92
C LYS A 55 -17.48 11.47 10.50
N ILE A 56 -16.17 11.35 10.33
CA ILE A 56 -15.54 11.43 9.01
C ILE A 56 -14.69 10.17 8.80
N ARG A 57 -14.98 9.42 7.72
CA ARG A 57 -14.12 8.32 7.28
C ARG A 57 -13.21 8.76 6.14
N ALA A 58 -11.96 8.32 6.22
CA ALA A 58 -10.93 8.61 5.23
C ALA A 58 -9.90 7.48 5.15
N CYS A 59 -8.94 7.60 4.27
CA CYS A 59 -7.82 6.66 4.17
C CYS A 59 -6.56 7.38 3.72
N LEU A 60 -5.46 7.17 4.46
CA LEU A 60 -4.11 7.61 4.08
C LEU A 60 -4.07 9.11 3.77
N SER A 61 -4.19 9.94 4.80
CA SER A 61 -4.16 11.40 4.67
C SER A 61 -2.75 11.89 4.36
N LEU A 62 -2.61 12.58 3.23
CA LEU A 62 -1.33 13.07 2.73
C LEU A 62 -1.03 14.51 3.17
N ARG A 63 -2.04 15.22 3.68
CA ARG A 63 -1.95 16.59 4.17
C ARG A 63 -2.67 16.71 5.52
N PRO A 64 -2.33 17.70 6.35
CA PRO A 64 -3.12 18.02 7.55
C PRO A 64 -4.59 18.21 7.20
N ARG A 65 -5.47 17.73 8.07
CA ARG A 65 -6.93 17.89 7.95
C ARG A 65 -7.39 19.02 8.86
N ALA A 66 -8.02 20.03 8.28
CA ALA A 66 -8.42 21.25 8.98
C ALA A 66 -9.35 20.95 10.15
N VAL A 67 -10.27 20.01 10.00
CA VAL A 67 -11.17 19.55 11.08
C VAL A 67 -10.42 18.99 12.28
N LEU A 68 -9.32 18.26 12.08
CA LEU A 68 -8.50 17.70 13.15
C LEU A 68 -7.58 18.74 13.81
N GLU A 69 -7.10 19.72 13.02
CA GLU A 69 -6.30 20.82 13.58
C GLU A 69 -7.18 21.80 14.39
N ALA A 70 -8.40 22.01 13.95
CA ALA A 70 -9.34 22.90 14.64
C ALA A 70 -9.92 22.31 15.93
N ASP A 71 -9.96 20.97 16.07
CA ASP A 71 -10.62 20.26 17.18
C ASP A 71 -9.67 19.32 17.95
N PRO A 72 -8.64 19.87 18.62
CA PRO A 72 -7.66 19.07 19.34
C PRO A 72 -8.21 18.34 20.57
N LEU A 73 -9.40 18.69 21.03
CA LEU A 73 -10.08 18.04 22.15
C LEU A 73 -11.09 16.99 21.69
N ARG A 74 -11.32 16.85 20.40
CA ARG A 74 -12.25 15.88 19.82
C ARG A 74 -13.70 16.06 20.32
N GLU A 75 -14.14 17.28 20.44
CA GLU A 75 -15.49 17.61 20.93
C GLU A 75 -16.54 17.70 19.82
N HIS A 76 -16.08 17.87 18.55
CA HIS A 76 -16.93 18.18 17.41
C HIS A 76 -16.81 17.16 16.30
N PHE A 77 -15.57 16.74 15.97
CA PHE A 77 -15.25 15.88 14.85
C PHE A 77 -14.61 14.57 15.31
N HIS A 78 -15.06 13.45 14.72
CA HIS A 78 -14.51 12.13 15.00
C HIS A 78 -13.93 11.55 13.71
N TRP A 79 -12.61 11.31 13.70
CA TRP A 79 -11.89 10.82 12.54
C TRP A 79 -11.74 9.30 12.58
N PHE A 80 -12.14 8.64 11.49
CA PHE A 80 -12.00 7.20 11.29
C PHE A 80 -11.18 6.95 10.03
N ASN A 81 -10.25 5.99 10.09
CA ASN A 81 -9.30 5.82 9.01
C ASN A 81 -9.02 4.33 8.73
N TRP A 82 -9.02 3.98 7.45
CA TRP A 82 -8.78 2.62 6.98
C TRP A 82 -7.30 2.27 6.88
N HIS A 83 -6.41 3.26 6.77
CA HIS A 83 -4.97 3.08 6.68
C HIS A 83 -4.26 4.37 7.07
N PHE A 84 -3.35 4.32 8.05
CA PHE A 84 -2.65 5.50 8.53
C PHE A 84 -1.44 5.85 7.67
N GLY A 85 -1.38 7.09 7.20
CA GLY A 85 -0.18 7.76 6.76
C GLY A 85 0.63 8.35 7.93
N GLY A 86 1.69 9.07 7.61
CA GLY A 86 2.52 9.74 8.62
C GLY A 86 1.75 10.77 9.46
N TYR A 87 0.82 11.49 8.83
CA TYR A 87 -0.05 12.44 9.49
C TYR A 87 -1.07 11.74 10.41
N ASP A 88 -1.80 10.75 9.87
CA ASP A 88 -2.82 10.02 10.62
C ASP A 88 -2.24 9.33 11.85
N ARG A 89 -1.03 8.79 11.74
CA ARG A 89 -0.30 8.16 12.85
C ARG A 89 -0.07 9.14 14.01
N LYS A 90 0.38 10.38 13.70
CA LYS A 90 0.56 11.42 14.71
C LYS A 90 -0.76 11.78 15.39
N LYS A 91 -1.85 11.83 14.62
CA LYS A 91 -3.18 12.10 15.17
C LYS A 91 -3.71 10.92 16.00
N SER A 92 -3.44 9.69 15.60
CA SER A 92 -3.76 8.50 16.40
C SER A 92 -2.95 8.45 17.71
N ASP A 93 -1.66 8.78 17.67
CA ASP A 93 -0.84 8.91 18.89
C ASP A 93 -1.39 9.95 19.87
N ALA A 94 -2.07 10.98 19.37
CA ALA A 94 -2.75 12.01 20.16
C ALA A 94 -4.22 11.66 20.54
N GLY A 95 -4.71 10.46 20.18
CA GLY A 95 -6.08 10.02 20.46
C GLY A 95 -7.15 10.63 19.53
N LEU A 96 -6.74 11.28 18.43
CA LEU A 96 -7.65 12.00 17.54
C LEU A 96 -8.11 11.19 16.32
N ALA A 97 -7.47 10.05 16.01
CA ALA A 97 -7.82 9.20 14.88
C ALA A 97 -8.09 7.76 15.34
N ASN A 98 -9.17 7.17 14.82
CA ASN A 98 -9.56 5.80 15.07
C ASN A 98 -9.24 4.94 13.85
N TYR A 99 -8.57 3.81 14.06
CA TYR A 99 -8.31 2.84 13.01
C TYR A 99 -9.48 1.88 12.80
N ILE A 100 -9.78 1.57 11.55
CA ILE A 100 -10.76 0.54 11.18
C ILE A 100 -10.00 -0.61 10.50
N PRO A 101 -9.90 -1.79 11.12
CA PRO A 101 -9.23 -2.95 10.54
C PRO A 101 -9.93 -3.45 9.27
N CYS A 102 -9.15 -3.68 8.21
CA CYS A 102 -9.67 -4.19 6.94
C CYS A 102 -8.58 -4.78 6.05
N ASN A 103 -8.94 -5.73 5.19
CA ASN A 103 -8.18 -5.98 3.96
C ASN A 103 -8.60 -4.93 2.92
N LEU A 104 -7.66 -4.24 2.31
CA LEU A 104 -7.98 -3.06 1.50
C LEU A 104 -8.94 -3.35 0.33
N GLY A 105 -8.78 -4.50 -0.33
CA GLY A 105 -9.64 -4.93 -1.43
C GLY A 105 -11.08 -5.27 -1.03
N GLU A 106 -11.41 -5.32 0.26
CA GLU A 106 -12.75 -5.65 0.75
C GLU A 106 -13.58 -4.39 1.09
N ILE A 107 -12.96 -3.21 1.19
CA ILE A 107 -13.64 -2.01 1.68
C ILE A 107 -14.83 -1.62 0.81
N GLY A 108 -14.72 -1.74 -0.52
CA GLY A 108 -15.85 -1.47 -1.41
C GLY A 108 -17.07 -2.32 -1.09
N ASP A 109 -16.86 -3.59 -0.70
CA ASP A 109 -17.91 -4.49 -0.27
C ASP A 109 -18.48 -4.14 1.11
N TYR A 110 -17.65 -3.60 2.03
CA TYR A 110 -18.12 -3.10 3.32
C TYR A 110 -19.16 -1.99 3.14
N TYR A 111 -18.94 -1.05 2.22
CA TYR A 111 -19.93 -0.02 1.89
C TYR A 111 -21.21 -0.59 1.29
N ARG A 112 -21.11 -1.65 0.48
CA ARG A 112 -22.29 -2.28 -0.16
C ARG A 112 -23.13 -3.07 0.84
N ARG A 113 -22.53 -3.64 1.90
CA ARG A 113 -23.17 -4.67 2.75
C ARG A 113 -23.29 -4.32 4.21
N PHE A 114 -22.35 -3.60 4.80
CA PHE A 114 -22.20 -3.48 6.26
C PHE A 114 -22.24 -2.06 6.78
N ILE A 115 -21.92 -1.08 5.95
CA ILE A 115 -21.89 0.32 6.34
C ILE A 115 -23.19 0.98 5.92
N GLU A 116 -23.83 1.69 6.86
CA GLU A 116 -24.99 2.51 6.54
C GLU A 116 -24.62 3.60 5.52
N PRO A 117 -25.55 3.98 4.63
CA PRO A 117 -25.33 5.06 3.66
C PRO A 117 -24.86 6.34 4.36
N PRO A 118 -23.69 6.90 3.98
CA PRO A 118 -23.23 8.14 4.54
C PRO A 118 -24.14 9.30 4.10
N GLU A 119 -24.27 10.31 4.94
CA GLU A 119 -25.04 11.51 4.63
C GLU A 119 -24.41 12.24 3.46
N ILE A 120 -23.10 12.45 3.49
CA ILE A 120 -22.38 13.21 2.46
C ILE A 120 -21.07 12.51 2.08
N ALA A 121 -20.85 12.35 0.79
CA ALA A 121 -19.55 12.01 0.23
C ALA A 121 -18.95 13.24 -0.45
N VAL A 122 -17.71 13.59 -0.09
CA VAL A 122 -16.96 14.67 -0.73
C VAL A 122 -15.65 14.12 -1.26
N ILE A 123 -15.54 14.02 -2.57
CA ILE A 123 -14.41 13.41 -3.25
C ILE A 123 -13.72 14.44 -4.15
N LYS A 124 -12.42 14.63 -3.98
CA LYS A 124 -11.62 15.48 -4.86
C LYS A 124 -11.35 14.74 -6.16
N THR A 125 -11.48 15.48 -7.28
CA THR A 125 -11.41 14.91 -8.64
C THR A 125 -10.63 15.83 -9.58
N CYS A 126 -10.21 15.28 -10.71
CA CYS A 126 -9.81 16.09 -11.86
C CYS A 126 -11.01 16.90 -12.41
N PRO A 127 -10.78 17.93 -13.24
CA PRO A 127 -11.83 18.60 -13.98
C PRO A 127 -12.68 17.64 -14.81
N MET A 128 -13.93 18.04 -15.05
CA MET A 128 -14.83 17.26 -15.89
C MET A 128 -14.28 17.13 -17.30
N ASP A 129 -14.26 15.92 -17.83
CA ASP A 129 -13.86 15.65 -19.20
C ASP A 129 -14.99 15.92 -20.21
N GLU A 130 -14.70 15.76 -21.51
CA GLU A 130 -15.64 15.99 -22.61
C GLU A 130 -16.86 15.04 -22.59
N ASN A 131 -16.76 13.93 -21.88
CA ASN A 131 -17.82 12.94 -21.72
C ASN A 131 -18.64 13.15 -20.45
N GLY A 132 -18.37 14.20 -19.68
CA GLY A 132 -19.08 14.52 -18.44
C GLY A 132 -18.59 13.75 -17.21
N PHE A 133 -17.40 13.15 -17.24
CA PHE A 133 -16.83 12.44 -16.10
C PHE A 133 -15.82 13.28 -15.31
N PHE A 134 -15.92 13.19 -14.00
CA PHE A 134 -14.91 13.66 -13.04
C PHE A 134 -14.01 12.49 -12.67
N ASN A 135 -12.72 12.53 -13.05
CA ASN A 135 -11.77 11.45 -12.87
C ASN A 135 -11.20 11.43 -11.45
N PHE A 136 -11.09 10.22 -10.85
CA PHE A 136 -10.51 10.02 -9.51
C PHE A 136 -8.98 10.05 -9.48
N SER A 137 -8.34 10.45 -10.57
CA SER A 137 -6.89 10.56 -10.62
C SER A 137 -6.19 9.20 -10.39
N ALA A 138 -5.04 9.24 -9.72
CA ALA A 138 -4.31 8.07 -9.25
C ALA A 138 -4.81 7.63 -7.86
N ALA A 139 -6.13 7.48 -7.69
CA ALA A 139 -6.73 7.09 -6.41
C ALA A 139 -8.09 6.39 -6.60
N ASN A 140 -8.15 5.39 -7.47
CA ASN A 140 -9.37 4.63 -7.72
C ASN A 140 -9.51 3.46 -6.72
N LEU A 141 -9.90 3.77 -5.50
CA LEU A 141 -10.00 2.77 -4.43
C LEU A 141 -11.43 2.22 -4.31
N TRP A 142 -12.27 2.83 -3.49
CA TRP A 142 -13.69 2.44 -3.32
C TRP A 142 -14.65 3.62 -3.46
N HIS A 143 -14.21 4.69 -4.12
CA HIS A 143 -14.98 5.91 -4.27
C HIS A 143 -16.34 5.66 -4.92
N ARG A 144 -16.40 4.78 -5.94
CA ARG A 144 -17.68 4.39 -6.58
C ARG A 144 -18.64 3.74 -5.58
N ALA A 145 -18.15 2.88 -4.69
CA ALA A 145 -18.98 2.24 -3.68
C ALA A 145 -19.52 3.25 -2.66
N ILE A 146 -18.72 4.23 -2.25
CA ILE A 146 -19.18 5.34 -1.39
C ILE A 146 -20.26 6.14 -2.10
N MET A 147 -19.95 6.66 -3.30
CA MET A 147 -20.82 7.61 -4.01
C MET A 147 -22.17 6.98 -4.40
N SER A 148 -22.18 5.69 -4.72
CA SER A 148 -23.43 4.97 -5.03
C SER A 148 -24.38 4.82 -3.82
N ARG A 149 -23.86 5.02 -2.61
CA ARG A 149 -24.63 4.85 -1.35
C ARG A 149 -24.90 6.18 -0.65
N ALA A 150 -24.07 7.21 -0.88
CA ALA A 150 -24.19 8.50 -0.23
C ALA A 150 -25.52 9.20 -0.57
N LYS A 151 -26.13 9.83 0.43
CA LYS A 151 -27.35 10.62 0.24
C LYS A 151 -27.07 11.88 -0.56
N VAL A 152 -25.90 12.52 -0.34
CA VAL A 152 -25.42 13.69 -1.08
C VAL A 152 -24.02 13.39 -1.59
N VAL A 153 -23.77 13.67 -2.86
CA VAL A 153 -22.47 13.51 -3.52
C VAL A 153 -21.94 14.87 -3.95
N ILE A 154 -20.77 15.24 -3.46
CA ILE A 154 -20.05 16.46 -3.77
C ILE A 154 -18.71 16.11 -4.41
N VAL A 155 -18.37 16.76 -5.52
CA VAL A 155 -17.02 16.71 -6.09
C VAL A 155 -16.29 18.02 -5.84
N GLU A 156 -15.05 17.93 -5.33
CA GLU A 156 -14.11 19.06 -5.23
C GLU A 156 -13.16 19.00 -6.44
N VAL A 157 -13.31 19.90 -7.36
CA VAL A 157 -12.61 19.86 -8.66
C VAL A 157 -11.25 20.57 -8.56
N THR A 158 -10.18 19.93 -9.03
CA THR A 158 -8.85 20.51 -9.06
C THR A 158 -8.05 20.11 -10.30
N GLU A 159 -7.28 21.06 -10.86
CA GLU A 159 -6.33 20.81 -11.95
C GLU A 159 -5.00 20.20 -11.46
N GLY A 160 -4.76 20.20 -10.15
CA GLY A 160 -3.50 19.74 -9.54
C GLY A 160 -3.29 18.23 -9.53
N LEU A 161 -4.23 17.44 -10.07
CA LEU A 161 -4.19 15.98 -10.06
C LEU A 161 -3.90 15.40 -11.46
N PRO A 162 -3.11 14.31 -11.56
CA PRO A 162 -2.95 13.60 -12.83
C PRO A 162 -4.22 12.84 -13.21
N TYR A 163 -4.66 12.93 -14.46
CA TYR A 163 -5.75 12.11 -15.01
C TYR A 163 -5.25 10.71 -15.34
N LEU A 164 -5.89 9.66 -14.87
CA LEU A 164 -5.55 8.27 -15.20
C LEU A 164 -6.72 7.54 -15.85
N HIS A 165 -6.41 6.76 -16.89
CA HIS A 165 -7.36 5.81 -17.46
C HIS A 165 -7.60 4.64 -16.47
N GLY A 166 -8.72 3.96 -16.60
CA GLY A 166 -8.99 2.78 -15.79
C GLY A 166 -10.45 2.39 -15.72
N LEU A 167 -10.72 1.25 -15.14
CA LEU A 167 -12.06 0.77 -14.91
C LEU A 167 -12.73 1.64 -13.84
N GLU A 168 -13.92 2.19 -14.15
CA GLU A 168 -14.71 2.99 -13.19
C GLU A 168 -13.88 4.10 -12.47
N ASN A 169 -12.85 4.64 -13.12
CA ASN A 169 -11.99 5.68 -12.54
C ASN A 169 -12.61 7.08 -12.67
N GLY A 170 -13.84 7.23 -12.27
CA GLY A 170 -14.54 8.52 -12.30
C GLY A 170 -16.03 8.40 -11.98
N VAL A 171 -16.67 9.54 -11.88
CA VAL A 171 -18.10 9.70 -11.67
C VAL A 171 -18.67 10.63 -12.73
N HIS A 172 -19.80 10.24 -13.32
CA HIS A 172 -20.50 11.07 -14.30
C HIS A 172 -21.27 12.19 -13.59
N ILE A 173 -21.37 13.37 -14.24
CA ILE A 173 -22.05 14.55 -13.68
C ILE A 173 -23.51 14.27 -13.25
N SER A 174 -24.19 13.35 -13.92
CA SER A 174 -25.56 12.93 -13.53
C SER A 174 -25.67 12.20 -12.20
N GLU A 175 -24.53 11.82 -11.60
CA GLU A 175 -24.47 11.12 -10.31
C GLU A 175 -24.04 12.05 -9.17
N VAL A 176 -23.77 13.34 -9.48
CA VAL A 176 -23.26 14.35 -8.58
C VAL A 176 -24.36 15.34 -8.23
N ASP A 177 -24.46 15.73 -6.95
CA ASP A 177 -25.42 16.76 -6.51
C ASP A 177 -24.80 18.15 -6.54
N TYR A 178 -23.52 18.27 -6.12
CA TYR A 178 -22.84 19.56 -6.02
C TYR A 178 -21.39 19.47 -6.51
N ILE A 179 -20.94 20.59 -7.07
CA ILE A 179 -19.56 20.78 -7.53
C ILE A 179 -19.01 22.00 -6.80
N ILE A 180 -17.87 21.84 -6.17
CA ILE A 180 -17.11 22.93 -5.55
C ILE A 180 -15.75 23.06 -6.21
N GLU A 181 -15.21 24.29 -6.24
CA GLU A 181 -13.87 24.57 -6.77
C GLU A 181 -12.81 24.25 -5.72
N GLY A 182 -11.79 23.50 -6.09
CA GLY A 182 -10.64 23.17 -5.25
C GLY A 182 -9.56 24.25 -5.30
N ASP A 183 -8.48 24.03 -4.57
CA ASP A 183 -7.35 24.98 -4.47
C ASP A 183 -6.28 24.83 -5.55
N HIS A 184 -6.44 23.90 -6.47
CA HIS A 184 -5.54 23.57 -7.59
C HIS A 184 -4.07 23.29 -7.20
N ARG A 185 -3.76 23.07 -5.93
CA ARG A 185 -2.41 22.70 -5.49
C ARG A 185 -1.97 21.39 -6.14
N PRO A 186 -0.69 21.27 -6.55
CA PRO A 186 -0.16 20.02 -7.08
C PRO A 186 -0.38 18.85 -6.12
N ALA A 187 -0.52 17.64 -6.68
CA ALA A 187 -0.58 16.40 -5.91
C ALA A 187 0.60 16.32 -4.92
N PRO A 188 0.37 15.93 -3.65
CA PRO A 188 1.44 15.83 -2.67
C PRO A 188 2.43 14.73 -3.05
N GLU A 189 3.71 14.99 -2.85
CA GLU A 189 4.76 14.02 -3.08
C GLU A 189 4.94 13.08 -1.89
N LEU A 190 5.27 11.83 -2.18
CA LEU A 190 5.69 10.87 -1.18
C LEU A 190 7.21 10.89 -1.06
N PRO A 191 7.79 11.15 0.13
CA PRO A 191 9.23 11.10 0.32
C PRO A 191 9.81 9.73 -0.04
N ASN A 192 10.90 9.74 -0.81
CA ASN A 192 11.63 8.54 -1.20
C ASN A 192 13.05 8.58 -0.58
N PRO A 193 13.22 8.12 0.67
CA PRO A 193 14.54 8.14 1.32
C PRO A 193 15.50 7.19 0.62
N PRO A 194 16.82 7.50 0.62
CA PRO A 194 17.81 6.62 0.03
C PRO A 194 17.86 5.28 0.77
N PRO A 195 18.09 4.16 0.04
CA PRO A 195 18.17 2.84 0.64
C PRO A 195 19.42 2.69 1.51
N THR A 196 19.29 2.01 2.65
CA THR A 196 20.38 1.59 3.52
C THR A 196 21.16 0.41 2.91
N ASP A 197 22.28 0.02 3.51
CA ASP A 197 23.03 -1.18 3.10
C ASP A 197 22.21 -2.45 3.30
N ALA A 198 21.42 -2.51 4.37
CA ALA A 198 20.48 -3.61 4.60
C ALA A 198 19.40 -3.69 3.48
N ASP A 199 18.81 -2.55 3.10
CA ASP A 199 17.85 -2.50 2.00
C ASP A 199 18.46 -2.99 0.68
N ARG A 200 19.70 -2.57 0.39
CA ARG A 200 20.42 -3.02 -0.83
C ARG A 200 20.75 -4.52 -0.79
N ALA A 201 21.08 -5.07 0.39
CA ALA A 201 21.35 -6.49 0.53
C ALA A 201 20.07 -7.33 0.32
N VAL A 202 18.96 -6.93 0.94
CA VAL A 202 17.64 -7.54 0.73
C VAL A 202 17.23 -7.47 -0.73
N ALA A 203 17.37 -6.29 -1.35
CA ALA A 203 16.98 -6.06 -2.73
C ALA A 203 17.76 -6.96 -3.71
N ARG A 204 19.07 -7.21 -3.48
CA ARG A 204 19.86 -8.15 -4.29
C ARG A 204 19.33 -9.58 -4.23
N LEU A 205 18.95 -10.05 -3.05
CA LEU A 205 18.38 -11.40 -2.89
C LEU A 205 17.06 -11.55 -3.65
N ILE A 206 16.20 -10.53 -3.59
CA ILE A 206 14.90 -10.56 -4.26
C ILE A 206 15.06 -10.43 -5.76
N ALA A 207 15.90 -9.50 -6.26
CA ALA A 207 16.12 -9.29 -7.68
C ALA A 207 16.64 -10.55 -8.39
N ALA A 208 17.44 -11.38 -7.68
CA ALA A 208 17.92 -12.66 -8.19
C ALA A 208 16.82 -13.73 -8.40
N GLU A 209 15.65 -13.54 -7.78
CA GLU A 209 14.49 -14.44 -7.87
C GLU A 209 13.45 -13.98 -8.91
N ILE A 210 13.65 -12.81 -9.52
CA ILE A 210 12.73 -12.24 -10.53
C ILE A 210 13.19 -12.64 -11.91
N GLU A 211 12.32 -13.33 -12.63
CA GLU A 211 12.59 -13.86 -13.97
C GLU A 211 11.91 -12.98 -15.04
N ASP A 212 12.32 -13.16 -16.30
CA ASP A 212 11.67 -12.51 -17.45
C ASP A 212 10.16 -12.80 -17.46
N GLY A 213 9.37 -11.78 -17.70
CA GLY A 213 7.92 -11.89 -17.77
C GLY A 213 7.19 -11.93 -16.42
N ALA A 214 7.91 -11.88 -15.30
CA ALA A 214 7.27 -11.81 -13.96
C ALA A 214 6.33 -10.62 -13.85
N CYS A 215 5.20 -10.81 -13.14
CA CYS A 215 4.21 -9.77 -12.88
C CYS A 215 4.40 -9.20 -11.47
N LEU A 216 4.83 -7.95 -11.38
CA LEU A 216 5.26 -7.33 -10.13
C LEU A 216 4.10 -6.67 -9.35
N GLN A 217 4.09 -6.89 -8.04
CA GLN A 217 3.54 -6.01 -7.02
C GLN A 217 4.67 -5.59 -6.09
N VAL A 218 4.84 -4.28 -5.93
CA VAL A 218 5.92 -3.72 -5.12
C VAL A 218 5.32 -2.76 -4.09
N GLY A 219 5.66 -2.95 -2.81
CA GLY A 219 5.28 -2.05 -1.73
C GLY A 219 5.99 -0.70 -1.80
N ILE A 220 5.78 0.13 -0.79
CA ILE A 220 6.42 1.45 -0.64
C ILE A 220 7.64 1.36 0.26
N GLY A 221 8.59 2.28 0.06
CA GLY A 221 9.75 2.50 0.91
C GLY A 221 11.09 2.26 0.23
N ALA A 222 12.17 2.49 0.98
CA ALA A 222 13.53 2.45 0.46
C ALA A 222 13.91 1.08 -0.12
N MET A 223 13.55 -0.02 0.54
CA MET A 223 13.90 -1.37 0.09
C MET A 223 13.16 -1.77 -1.20
N PRO A 224 11.81 -1.62 -1.35
CA PRO A 224 11.13 -1.87 -2.61
C PRO A 224 11.68 -1.04 -3.77
N ASN A 225 11.99 0.23 -3.53
CA ASN A 225 12.62 1.08 -4.55
C ASN A 225 14.03 0.59 -4.92
N ALA A 226 14.81 0.06 -3.96
CA ALA A 226 16.11 -0.55 -4.24
C ALA A 226 15.98 -1.80 -5.12
N VAL A 227 14.91 -2.61 -4.97
CA VAL A 227 14.63 -3.72 -5.87
C VAL A 227 14.42 -3.22 -7.31
N CYS A 228 13.55 -2.22 -7.50
CA CYS A 228 13.30 -1.64 -8.83
C CYS A 228 14.59 -1.08 -9.45
N SER A 229 15.42 -0.38 -8.66
CA SER A 229 16.70 0.17 -9.12
C SER A 229 17.70 -0.93 -9.56
N LEU A 230 17.72 -2.07 -8.89
CA LEU A 230 18.55 -3.21 -9.29
C LEU A 230 18.02 -3.89 -10.55
N LEU A 231 16.71 -4.01 -10.71
CA LEU A 231 16.10 -4.60 -11.90
C LEU A 231 16.45 -3.82 -13.18
N LEU A 232 16.70 -2.50 -13.09
CA LEU A 232 17.22 -1.70 -14.21
C LEU A 232 18.56 -2.21 -14.74
N GLN A 233 19.34 -2.95 -13.92
CA GLN A 233 20.70 -3.39 -14.22
C GLN A 233 20.82 -4.92 -14.40
N CYS A 234 19.82 -5.69 -13.99
CA CYS A 234 19.88 -7.16 -13.97
C CYS A 234 19.63 -7.82 -15.33
N GLY A 235 19.21 -7.07 -16.35
CA GLY A 235 18.94 -7.59 -17.69
C GLY A 235 17.61 -8.33 -17.85
N VAL A 236 16.75 -8.34 -16.83
CA VAL A 236 15.39 -8.90 -16.92
C VAL A 236 14.53 -8.11 -17.91
N ARG A 237 13.55 -8.77 -18.53
CA ARG A 237 12.75 -8.20 -19.62
C ARG A 237 11.27 -8.59 -19.49
N ASN A 238 10.44 -7.83 -20.21
CA ASN A 238 9.01 -8.12 -20.37
C ASN A 238 8.24 -8.24 -19.07
N LEU A 239 8.67 -7.53 -18.01
CA LEU A 239 7.96 -7.53 -16.75
C LEU A 239 6.54 -6.98 -16.93
N GLY A 240 5.59 -7.54 -16.17
CA GLY A 240 4.25 -7.03 -15.99
C GLY A 240 4.14 -6.28 -14.69
N VAL A 241 3.06 -5.50 -14.53
CA VAL A 241 2.68 -4.85 -13.28
C VAL A 241 1.21 -5.09 -13.00
N HIS A 242 0.93 -5.64 -11.83
CA HIS A 242 -0.39 -5.71 -11.22
C HIS A 242 -0.21 -5.45 -9.72
N THR A 243 -0.41 -4.21 -9.32
CA THR A 243 0.00 -3.72 -7.99
C THR A 243 -1.11 -2.90 -7.34
N GLU A 244 -1.13 -2.86 -6.03
CA GLU A 244 -2.00 -1.95 -5.31
C GLU A 244 -1.61 -0.50 -5.60
N MET A 245 -0.32 -0.19 -5.42
CA MET A 245 0.20 1.17 -5.56
C MET A 245 1.22 1.27 -6.70
N MET A 246 1.08 2.28 -7.54
CA MET A 246 2.08 2.74 -8.50
C MET A 246 3.11 3.61 -7.79
N THR A 247 4.41 3.37 -8.07
CA THR A 247 5.53 4.08 -7.46
C THR A 247 6.53 4.56 -8.50
N ASP A 248 7.43 5.48 -8.10
CA ASP A 248 8.52 5.97 -8.97
C ASP A 248 9.34 4.83 -9.56
N GLY A 249 9.74 3.84 -8.75
CA GLY A 249 10.56 2.72 -9.22
C GLY A 249 9.90 1.87 -10.31
N ILE A 250 8.59 1.68 -10.25
CA ILE A 250 7.83 1.00 -11.31
C ILE A 250 7.82 1.83 -12.60
N VAL A 251 7.61 3.14 -12.47
CA VAL A 251 7.61 4.07 -13.62
C VAL A 251 9.00 4.15 -14.26
N ASP A 252 10.07 4.08 -13.48
CA ASP A 252 11.45 4.04 -14.02
C ASP A 252 11.71 2.75 -14.82
N LEU A 253 11.25 1.59 -14.34
CA LEU A 253 11.29 0.33 -15.09
C LEU A 253 10.49 0.40 -16.40
N TYR A 254 9.34 1.05 -16.37
CA TYR A 254 8.52 1.28 -17.58
C TYR A 254 9.24 2.18 -18.59
N LYS A 255 9.77 3.33 -18.16
CA LYS A 255 10.53 4.24 -19.00
C LYS A 255 11.77 3.59 -19.62
N ALA A 256 12.39 2.65 -18.90
CA ALA A 256 13.52 1.86 -19.40
C ALA A 256 13.12 0.72 -20.37
N GLY A 257 11.82 0.52 -20.63
CA GLY A 257 11.32 -0.54 -21.50
C GLY A 257 11.42 -1.95 -20.91
N ILE A 258 11.67 -2.08 -19.61
CA ILE A 258 11.75 -3.36 -18.89
C ILE A 258 10.35 -3.86 -18.56
N VAL A 259 9.45 -2.96 -18.15
CA VAL A 259 8.02 -3.23 -17.97
C VAL A 259 7.29 -2.98 -19.27
N THR A 260 6.82 -4.05 -19.89
CA THR A 260 6.04 -4.02 -21.16
C THR A 260 4.63 -4.57 -20.99
N GLY A 261 4.39 -5.36 -19.93
CA GLY A 261 3.16 -6.11 -19.75
C GLY A 261 2.88 -7.18 -20.80
N ALA A 262 3.83 -7.44 -21.72
CA ALA A 262 3.62 -8.36 -22.85
C ALA A 262 3.40 -9.81 -22.42
N ALA A 263 3.96 -10.22 -21.27
CA ALA A 263 3.83 -11.56 -20.71
C ALA A 263 2.59 -11.73 -19.82
N LYS A 264 1.84 -10.67 -19.50
CA LYS A 264 0.63 -10.77 -18.68
C LYS A 264 -0.48 -11.54 -19.40
N GLN A 265 -1.27 -12.29 -18.64
CA GLN A 265 -2.44 -13.01 -19.14
C GLN A 265 -3.70 -12.11 -19.02
N ALA A 266 -3.84 -11.37 -17.93
CA ALA A 266 -4.89 -10.38 -17.76
C ALA A 266 -4.35 -8.96 -18.01
N GLU A 267 -5.14 -8.10 -18.64
CA GLU A 267 -4.80 -6.72 -19.01
C GLU A 267 -3.41 -6.65 -19.68
N ARG A 268 -3.21 -7.50 -20.70
CA ARG A 268 -1.95 -7.63 -21.43
C ARG A 268 -1.50 -6.29 -22.03
N GLY A 269 -0.23 -5.97 -21.89
CA GLY A 269 0.34 -4.69 -22.33
C GLY A 269 -0.02 -3.50 -21.45
N LYS A 270 -0.70 -3.71 -20.31
CA LYS A 270 -1.06 -2.64 -19.36
C LYS A 270 -0.45 -2.88 -17.98
N MET A 271 -0.08 -1.80 -17.33
CA MET A 271 0.18 -1.75 -15.90
C MET A 271 -1.14 -1.50 -15.17
N VAL A 272 -1.44 -2.28 -14.15
CA VAL A 272 -2.66 -2.16 -13.35
C VAL A 272 -2.30 -1.71 -11.93
N CYS A 273 -2.99 -0.68 -11.45
CA CYS A 273 -2.89 -0.22 -10.06
C CYS A 273 -4.24 0.26 -9.54
N SER A 274 -4.37 0.47 -8.22
CA SER A 274 -5.54 1.12 -7.61
C SER A 274 -5.26 2.57 -7.25
N PHE A 275 -4.03 2.89 -6.89
CA PHE A 275 -3.61 4.26 -6.65
C PHE A 275 -2.12 4.42 -6.94
N GLY A 276 -1.65 5.66 -6.93
CA GLY A 276 -0.24 5.99 -7.12
C GLY A 276 0.19 7.15 -6.25
N LEU A 277 1.34 7.00 -5.60
CA LEU A 277 1.96 8.06 -4.80
C LEU A 277 3.46 8.07 -5.09
N GLY A 278 4.00 9.23 -5.39
CA GLY A 278 5.42 9.40 -5.72
C GLY A 278 5.78 10.85 -5.94
N SER A 279 6.75 11.08 -6.82
CA SER A 279 7.23 12.40 -7.20
C SER A 279 6.36 13.08 -8.26
N GLN A 280 6.54 14.40 -8.46
CA GLN A 280 5.89 15.10 -9.57
C GLN A 280 6.31 14.51 -10.93
N ALA A 281 7.54 14.00 -11.04
CA ALA A 281 8.01 13.33 -12.27
C ALA A 281 7.25 12.02 -12.54
N MET A 282 6.88 11.28 -11.51
CA MET A 282 6.00 10.12 -11.61
C MET A 282 4.60 10.55 -12.05
N TYR A 283 3.99 11.55 -11.39
CA TYR A 283 2.65 12.04 -11.73
C TYR A 283 2.57 12.53 -13.19
N ALA A 284 3.59 13.24 -13.66
CA ALA A 284 3.68 13.65 -15.07
C ALA A 284 3.76 12.45 -16.03
N ALA A 285 4.49 11.41 -15.67
CA ALA A 285 4.66 10.21 -16.51
C ALA A 285 3.40 9.34 -16.60
N ILE A 286 2.58 9.32 -15.55
CA ILE A 286 1.35 8.53 -15.52
C ILE A 286 0.13 9.32 -16.04
N HIS A 287 0.23 10.66 -16.12
CA HIS A 287 -0.87 11.50 -16.59
C HIS A 287 -1.27 11.13 -18.02
N ARG A 288 -2.55 10.77 -18.22
CA ARG A 288 -3.14 10.35 -19.50
C ARG A 288 -2.34 9.25 -20.24
N ASN A 289 -1.54 8.47 -19.51
CA ASN A 289 -0.78 7.38 -20.08
C ASN A 289 -1.70 6.19 -20.39
N PRO A 290 -1.86 5.80 -21.68
CA PRO A 290 -2.79 4.74 -22.06
C PRO A 290 -2.34 3.34 -21.61
N ASP A 291 -1.08 3.18 -21.23
CA ASP A 291 -0.54 1.89 -20.78
C ASP A 291 -0.78 1.63 -19.28
N ILE A 292 -1.40 2.57 -18.59
CA ILE A 292 -1.70 2.47 -17.16
C ILE A 292 -3.21 2.46 -16.93
N LEU A 293 -3.68 1.48 -16.18
CA LEU A 293 -5.06 1.34 -15.76
C LEU A 293 -5.16 1.47 -14.23
N CYS A 294 -5.80 2.54 -13.77
CA CYS A 294 -6.15 2.74 -12.38
C CYS A 294 -7.54 2.13 -12.13
N CYS A 295 -7.60 1.01 -11.45
CA CYS A 295 -8.80 0.21 -11.25
C CYS A 295 -9.26 0.22 -9.78
N PRO A 296 -10.55 0.00 -9.48
CA PRO A 296 -11.02 -0.15 -8.10
C PRO A 296 -10.20 -1.19 -7.34
N VAL A 297 -9.99 -0.95 -6.06
CA VAL A 297 -9.10 -1.81 -5.26
C VAL A 297 -9.60 -3.25 -5.11
N ASP A 298 -10.91 -3.48 -5.22
CA ASP A 298 -11.48 -4.83 -5.31
C ASP A 298 -11.17 -5.53 -6.64
N GLN A 299 -10.78 -4.79 -7.68
CA GLN A 299 -10.32 -5.35 -8.96
C GLN A 299 -8.82 -5.62 -9.00
N THR A 300 -8.04 -5.02 -8.12
CA THR A 300 -6.59 -5.23 -8.05
C THR A 300 -6.15 -6.16 -6.94
N ASN A 301 -6.78 -6.06 -5.77
CA ASN A 301 -6.27 -6.72 -4.54
C ASN A 301 -6.88 -8.09 -4.25
N LEU A 302 -8.05 -8.43 -4.81
CA LEU A 302 -8.66 -9.72 -4.48
C LEU A 302 -7.81 -10.87 -5.03
N PRO A 303 -7.45 -11.88 -4.21
CA PRO A 303 -6.50 -12.93 -4.59
C PRO A 303 -6.85 -13.65 -5.89
N HIS A 304 -8.12 -13.92 -6.16
CA HIS A 304 -8.57 -14.59 -7.38
C HIS A 304 -8.38 -13.75 -8.66
N LEU A 305 -8.26 -12.42 -8.53
CA LEU A 305 -7.96 -11.53 -9.66
C LEU A 305 -6.44 -11.40 -9.87
N ILE A 306 -5.67 -11.38 -8.79
CA ILE A 306 -4.21 -11.41 -8.83
C ILE A 306 -3.72 -12.68 -9.55
N THR A 307 -4.32 -13.84 -9.26
CA THR A 307 -3.96 -15.14 -9.86
C THR A 307 -4.26 -15.26 -11.34
N ARG A 308 -4.94 -14.30 -11.95
CA ARG A 308 -5.15 -14.26 -13.40
C ARG A 308 -3.86 -14.02 -14.19
N ASN A 309 -2.79 -13.57 -13.53
CA ASN A 309 -1.46 -13.45 -14.10
C ASN A 309 -0.55 -14.56 -13.54
N ASP A 310 0.24 -15.18 -14.39
CA ASP A 310 1.31 -16.11 -13.99
C ASP A 310 2.51 -15.34 -13.43
N SER A 311 3.36 -16.04 -12.70
CA SER A 311 4.62 -15.52 -12.14
C SER A 311 4.45 -14.20 -11.37
N VAL A 312 3.39 -14.09 -10.59
CA VAL A 312 3.18 -12.89 -9.74
C VAL A 312 4.25 -12.87 -8.65
N VAL A 313 4.97 -11.78 -8.56
CA VAL A 313 5.98 -11.52 -7.53
C VAL A 313 5.48 -10.39 -6.64
N ALA A 314 5.10 -10.74 -5.40
CA ALA A 314 4.64 -9.80 -4.39
C ALA A 314 5.75 -9.49 -3.39
N ILE A 315 6.10 -8.21 -3.24
CA ILE A 315 7.19 -7.74 -2.37
C ILE A 315 6.62 -6.75 -1.34
N ASN A 316 6.64 -7.13 -0.07
CA ASN A 316 6.07 -6.36 1.02
C ASN A 316 7.00 -6.30 2.23
N ASN A 317 6.94 -5.20 2.98
CA ASN A 317 7.71 -5.00 4.19
C ASN A 317 6.93 -5.39 5.44
N THR A 318 7.67 -5.74 6.50
CA THR A 318 7.11 -5.94 7.84
C THR A 318 7.99 -5.28 8.91
N THR A 319 7.42 -5.02 10.07
CA THR A 319 8.14 -4.39 11.19
C THR A 319 8.72 -5.40 12.15
N GLN A 320 8.07 -6.55 12.34
CA GLN A 320 8.51 -7.62 13.25
C GLN A 320 7.99 -8.97 12.78
N MET A 321 8.78 -10.02 13.01
CA MET A 321 8.37 -11.42 12.75
C MET A 321 8.74 -12.33 13.91
N ASP A 322 7.90 -13.31 14.19
CA ASP A 322 8.23 -14.35 15.15
C ASP A 322 8.92 -15.57 14.50
N LEU A 323 9.44 -16.46 15.35
CA LEU A 323 10.14 -17.67 14.90
C LEU A 323 9.22 -18.69 14.19
N GLN A 324 7.90 -18.52 14.27
CA GLN A 324 6.95 -19.38 13.57
C GLN A 324 6.57 -18.82 12.19
N GLY A 325 6.95 -17.56 11.89
CA GLY A 325 6.71 -16.91 10.61
C GLY A 325 5.44 -16.07 10.57
N GLN A 326 4.92 -15.59 11.72
CA GLN A 326 3.91 -14.54 11.75
C GLN A 326 4.57 -13.18 11.51
N ALA A 327 3.94 -12.32 10.71
CA ALA A 327 4.42 -10.97 10.42
C ALA A 327 3.47 -9.92 10.99
N ALA A 328 4.03 -8.96 11.73
CA ALA A 328 3.34 -7.75 12.19
C ALA A 328 3.81 -6.58 11.34
N SER A 329 2.91 -5.98 10.55
CA SER A 329 3.27 -4.91 9.61
C SER A 329 2.54 -3.59 9.90
N GLU A 330 1.52 -3.60 10.73
CA GLU A 330 0.60 -2.48 10.95
C GLU A 330 0.65 -1.86 12.34
N SER A 331 1.41 -2.49 13.26
CA SER A 331 1.53 -2.03 14.65
C SER A 331 2.95 -2.14 15.20
N ASP A 332 3.23 -1.40 16.26
CA ASP A 332 4.42 -1.51 17.13
C ASP A 332 3.90 -1.57 18.58
N GLY A 333 3.71 -2.78 19.08
CA GLY A 333 2.93 -3.04 20.28
C GLY A 333 1.46 -2.63 20.06
N HIS A 334 0.90 -1.95 21.03
CA HIS A 334 -0.48 -1.43 20.94
C HIS A 334 -0.62 -0.18 20.06
N ARG A 335 0.50 0.42 19.65
CA ARG A 335 0.52 1.58 18.77
C ARG A 335 0.24 1.16 17.34
N HIS A 336 -0.82 1.67 16.76
CA HIS A 336 -1.14 1.45 15.36
C HIS A 336 -0.30 2.37 14.46
N ILE A 337 0.37 1.83 13.43
CA ILE A 337 1.33 2.58 12.61
C ILE A 337 0.94 2.71 11.13
N SER A 338 0.11 1.82 10.62
CA SER A 338 -0.35 1.85 9.22
C SER A 338 -1.73 1.23 9.08
N GLY A 339 -1.86 0.17 8.35
CA GLY A 339 -3.04 -0.65 8.16
C GLY A 339 -2.63 -1.97 7.54
N THR A 340 -3.53 -2.93 7.49
CA THR A 340 -3.31 -4.21 6.81
C THR A 340 -2.98 -3.98 5.34
N GLY A 341 -3.62 -2.97 4.70
CA GLY A 341 -3.47 -2.72 3.27
C GLY A 341 -3.86 -3.95 2.45
N GLY A 342 -3.17 -4.17 1.35
CA GLY A 342 -3.32 -5.35 0.51
C GLY A 342 -2.29 -6.46 0.77
N GLN A 343 -1.42 -6.34 1.78
CA GLN A 343 -0.31 -7.27 1.99
C GLN A 343 -0.75 -8.72 1.99
N LEU A 344 -1.73 -9.10 2.83
CA LEU A 344 -2.22 -10.48 2.92
C LEU A 344 -2.86 -10.95 1.60
N GLN A 345 -3.59 -10.07 0.92
CA GLN A 345 -4.25 -10.38 -0.34
C GLN A 345 -3.22 -10.67 -1.45
N PHE A 346 -2.15 -9.87 -1.55
CA PHE A 346 -1.08 -10.11 -2.51
C PHE A 346 -0.22 -11.33 -2.14
N VAL A 347 0.03 -11.60 -0.87
CA VAL A 347 0.69 -12.84 -0.43
C VAL A 347 -0.08 -14.06 -0.90
N ARG A 348 -1.41 -14.08 -0.71
CA ARG A 348 -2.29 -15.18 -1.13
C ARG A 348 -2.41 -15.26 -2.66
N GLY A 349 -2.57 -14.11 -3.32
CA GLY A 349 -2.64 -14.03 -4.77
C GLY A 349 -1.36 -14.54 -5.45
N ALA A 350 -0.20 -14.09 -4.99
CA ALA A 350 1.08 -14.55 -5.50
C ALA A 350 1.32 -16.04 -5.25
N TYR A 351 0.97 -16.54 -4.06
CA TYR A 351 1.06 -17.99 -3.76
C TYR A 351 0.22 -18.83 -4.73
N SER A 352 -0.99 -18.37 -5.05
CA SER A 352 -1.92 -19.10 -5.92
C SER A 352 -1.64 -18.89 -7.42
N SER A 353 -0.85 -17.89 -7.79
CA SER A 353 -0.40 -17.66 -9.15
C SER A 353 0.58 -18.77 -9.59
N LYS A 354 0.44 -19.27 -10.80
CA LYS A 354 1.37 -20.28 -11.34
C LYS A 354 2.77 -19.70 -11.45
N GLY A 355 3.73 -20.31 -10.75
CA GLY A 355 5.11 -19.81 -10.66
C GLY A 355 5.28 -18.57 -9.78
N GLY A 356 4.24 -18.16 -9.07
CA GLY A 356 4.26 -16.95 -8.25
C GLY A 356 5.07 -17.09 -6.97
N LYS A 357 5.57 -15.95 -6.47
CA LYS A 357 6.40 -15.86 -5.25
C LYS A 357 5.96 -14.66 -4.41
N SER A 358 5.86 -14.84 -3.09
CA SER A 358 5.64 -13.72 -2.17
C SER A 358 6.81 -13.58 -1.21
N PHE A 359 7.33 -12.37 -1.10
CA PHE A 359 8.45 -12.00 -0.23
C PHE A 359 7.97 -11.04 0.85
N ILE A 360 8.20 -11.40 2.11
CA ILE A 360 8.07 -10.51 3.26
C ILE A 360 9.47 -10.14 3.73
N CYS A 361 9.74 -8.84 3.73
CA CYS A 361 11.06 -8.29 3.88
C CYS A 361 11.18 -7.45 5.14
N LEU A 362 12.34 -7.52 5.78
CA LEU A 362 12.66 -6.65 6.91
C LEU A 362 14.19 -6.51 7.07
N SER A 363 14.67 -5.37 7.55
CA SER A 363 15.98 -5.33 8.17
C SER A 363 15.94 -6.17 9.46
N SER A 364 16.94 -6.98 9.70
CA SER A 364 16.95 -7.91 10.86
C SER A 364 16.93 -7.20 12.21
N THR A 365 17.37 -5.92 12.25
CA THR A 365 17.43 -5.12 13.46
C THR A 365 16.90 -3.70 13.26
N TYR A 366 16.65 -3.02 14.38
CA TYR A 366 16.42 -1.59 14.47
C TYR A 366 17.10 -1.02 15.70
N GLU A 367 17.29 0.28 15.72
CA GLU A 367 17.84 0.98 16.88
C GLU A 367 16.73 1.77 17.59
N ARG A 368 16.70 1.69 18.92
CA ARG A 368 15.80 2.49 19.75
C ARG A 368 16.54 2.93 21.01
N HIS A 369 16.63 4.24 21.22
CA HIS A 369 17.38 4.86 22.33
C HIS A 369 18.83 4.39 22.42
N GLY A 370 19.54 4.28 21.28
CA GLY A 370 20.92 3.81 21.22
C GLY A 370 21.11 2.30 21.43
N VAL A 371 20.02 1.54 21.56
CA VAL A 371 20.07 0.07 21.74
C VAL A 371 19.58 -0.63 20.48
N ARG A 372 20.44 -1.50 19.93
CA ARG A 372 20.07 -2.40 18.82
C ARG A 372 19.14 -3.50 19.31
N LYS A 373 18.03 -3.70 18.60
CA LYS A 373 17.03 -4.72 18.89
C LYS A 373 16.75 -5.58 17.65
N SER A 374 16.47 -6.86 17.88
CA SER A 374 16.06 -7.78 16.80
C SER A 374 14.62 -7.50 16.37
N ARG A 375 14.37 -7.57 15.04
CA ARG A 375 13.02 -7.62 14.48
C ARG A 375 12.50 -9.06 14.33
N ILE A 376 13.40 -10.05 14.41
CA ILE A 376 13.03 -11.45 14.52
C ILE A 376 13.04 -11.81 16.00
N VAL A 377 11.91 -12.30 16.51
CA VAL A 377 11.67 -12.52 17.94
C VAL A 377 11.04 -13.89 18.17
N LEU A 378 11.12 -14.42 19.40
CA LEU A 378 10.48 -15.71 19.75
C LEU A 378 8.98 -15.68 19.47
N ASN A 379 8.29 -14.70 20.02
CA ASN A 379 6.88 -14.38 19.81
C ASN A 379 6.76 -12.88 19.50
N LEU A 380 5.78 -12.50 18.70
CA LEU A 380 5.50 -11.08 18.46
C LEU A 380 5.37 -10.33 19.79
N SER A 381 5.88 -9.11 19.82
CA SER A 381 5.77 -8.25 21.02
C SER A 381 4.32 -8.08 21.43
N PRO A 382 4.01 -8.01 22.74
CA PRO A 382 2.65 -7.83 23.22
C PRO A 382 1.95 -6.62 22.55
N GLY A 383 0.75 -6.83 22.05
CA GLY A 383 -0.04 -5.82 21.34
C GLY A 383 0.23 -5.74 19.83
N ASN A 384 1.25 -6.40 19.30
CA ASN A 384 1.46 -6.46 17.84
C ASN A 384 0.36 -7.30 17.18
N MET A 385 -0.23 -6.72 16.13
CA MET A 385 -1.25 -7.39 15.31
C MET A 385 -0.60 -8.24 14.23
N VAL A 386 -1.15 -9.43 14.00
CA VAL A 386 -0.71 -10.33 12.92
C VAL A 386 -1.31 -9.84 11.61
N THR A 387 -0.51 -9.25 10.76
CA THR A 387 -0.92 -8.81 9.41
C THR A 387 -0.87 -9.96 8.41
N THR A 388 0.17 -10.80 8.47
CA THR A 388 0.27 -12.02 7.66
C THR A 388 0.43 -13.24 8.57
N PRO A 389 -0.55 -14.16 8.59
CA PRO A 389 -0.48 -15.37 9.39
C PRO A 389 0.65 -16.32 8.94
N ARG A 390 1.16 -17.14 9.85
CA ARG A 390 2.24 -18.12 9.58
C ARG A 390 1.88 -19.12 8.46
N SER A 391 0.61 -19.46 8.29
CA SER A 391 0.14 -20.36 7.23
C SER A 391 0.28 -19.78 5.83
N ASP A 392 0.17 -18.46 5.69
CA ASP A 392 0.26 -17.76 4.42
C ASP A 392 1.72 -17.42 4.03
N MET A 393 2.64 -17.37 5.02
CA MET A 393 4.03 -17.00 4.80
C MET A 393 4.75 -17.93 3.81
N MET A 394 5.41 -17.34 2.81
CA MET A 394 6.21 -18.05 1.81
C MET A 394 7.69 -17.73 1.98
N TYR A 395 8.21 -16.67 1.40
CA TYR A 395 9.60 -16.27 1.58
C TYR A 395 9.74 -15.14 2.60
N VAL A 396 10.76 -15.27 3.46
CA VAL A 396 11.19 -14.21 4.38
C VAL A 396 12.62 -13.81 4.02
N VAL A 397 12.87 -12.50 3.92
CA VAL A 397 14.15 -11.97 3.48
C VAL A 397 14.65 -10.93 4.47
N THR A 398 15.92 -11.09 4.87
CA THR A 398 16.70 -10.08 5.60
C THR A 398 18.02 -9.83 4.89
N GLU A 399 18.82 -8.90 5.35
CA GLU A 399 20.19 -8.67 4.84
C GLU A 399 21.14 -9.86 5.03
N TYR A 400 20.74 -10.84 5.86
CA TYR A 400 21.53 -12.06 6.13
C TYR A 400 21.11 -13.28 5.31
N GLY A 401 20.05 -13.17 4.52
CA GLY A 401 19.62 -14.25 3.66
C GLY A 401 18.11 -14.31 3.44
N MET A 402 17.69 -15.34 2.72
CA MET A 402 16.29 -15.62 2.39
C MET A 402 15.95 -17.07 2.74
N VAL A 403 14.76 -17.30 3.29
CA VAL A 403 14.24 -18.61 3.62
C VAL A 403 12.83 -18.79 3.10
N ASN A 404 12.52 -19.99 2.58
CA ASN A 404 11.15 -20.39 2.27
C ASN A 404 10.57 -21.17 3.44
N LEU A 405 9.42 -20.75 3.95
CA LEU A 405 8.76 -21.37 5.11
C LEU A 405 7.64 -22.36 4.73
N LYS A 406 7.27 -22.49 3.45
CA LYS A 406 6.25 -23.45 3.03
C LYS A 406 6.72 -24.90 3.23
N GLY A 407 5.83 -25.73 3.74
CA GLY A 407 6.12 -27.15 4.01
C GLY A 407 7.03 -27.43 5.21
N LYS A 408 7.49 -26.39 5.93
CA LYS A 408 8.35 -26.56 7.13
C LYS A 408 7.51 -26.72 8.39
N SER A 409 7.92 -27.67 9.25
CA SER A 409 7.43 -27.81 10.62
C SER A 409 7.81 -26.60 11.47
N VAL A 410 7.16 -26.42 12.63
CA VAL A 410 7.46 -25.31 13.55
C VAL A 410 8.94 -25.27 13.96
N PRO A 411 9.59 -26.38 14.36
CA PRO A 411 11.03 -26.36 14.65
C PRO A 411 11.90 -25.96 13.46
N GLU A 412 11.58 -26.43 12.25
CA GLU A 412 12.31 -26.07 11.03
C GLU A 412 12.15 -24.59 10.68
N ARG A 413 10.93 -24.02 10.87
CA ARG A 413 10.68 -22.59 10.72
C ARG A 413 11.52 -21.78 11.69
N ALA A 414 11.52 -22.14 12.98
CA ALA A 414 12.30 -21.46 13.99
C ALA A 414 13.79 -21.43 13.63
N GLN A 415 14.35 -22.56 13.20
CA GLN A 415 15.75 -22.63 12.78
C GLN A 415 16.03 -21.79 11.52
N ALA A 416 15.12 -21.82 10.54
CA ALA A 416 15.22 -21.01 9.33
C ALA A 416 15.19 -19.52 9.65
N MET A 417 14.26 -19.07 10.49
CA MET A 417 14.17 -17.67 10.93
C MET A 417 15.41 -17.23 11.72
N ILE A 418 15.93 -18.07 12.61
CA ILE A 418 17.18 -17.80 13.36
C ILE A 418 18.35 -17.66 12.39
N SER A 419 18.43 -18.45 11.33
CA SER A 419 19.55 -18.39 10.36
C SER A 419 19.66 -17.06 9.62
N ILE A 420 18.56 -16.34 9.43
CA ILE A 420 18.49 -15.03 8.79
C ILE A 420 18.39 -13.86 9.78
N ALA A 421 18.36 -14.10 11.08
CA ALA A 421 18.45 -13.07 12.10
C ALA A 421 19.87 -12.46 12.13
N HIS A 422 19.99 -11.27 12.74
CA HIS A 422 21.32 -10.68 12.98
C HIS A 422 22.19 -11.63 13.84
N PRO A 423 23.47 -11.83 13.52
CA PRO A 423 24.34 -12.78 14.21
C PRO A 423 24.33 -12.66 15.72
N ASP A 424 24.36 -11.44 16.28
CA ASP A 424 24.38 -11.18 17.72
C ASP A 424 23.15 -11.72 18.47
N PHE A 425 22.03 -11.97 17.76
CA PHE A 425 20.79 -12.43 18.37
C PHE A 425 20.52 -13.93 18.17
N ARG A 426 21.27 -14.60 17.27
CA ARG A 426 20.98 -16.01 16.88
C ARG A 426 21.06 -16.96 18.05
N GLU A 427 22.11 -16.86 18.88
CA GLU A 427 22.32 -17.73 20.02
C GLU A 427 21.21 -17.53 21.07
N GLY A 428 20.86 -16.28 21.39
CA GLY A 428 19.77 -15.94 22.29
C GLY A 428 18.43 -16.51 21.81
N LEU A 429 18.07 -16.27 20.55
CA LEU A 429 16.85 -16.80 19.95
C LEU A 429 16.81 -18.35 19.95
N ALA A 430 17.94 -18.99 19.67
CA ALA A 430 18.03 -20.46 19.69
C ALA A 430 17.84 -21.03 21.10
N ARG A 431 18.38 -20.36 22.13
CA ARG A 431 18.17 -20.72 23.53
C ARG A 431 16.73 -20.56 23.93
N GLU A 432 16.14 -19.37 23.70
CA GLU A 432 14.74 -19.09 23.99
C GLU A 432 13.78 -20.06 23.28
N ALA A 433 14.05 -20.40 22.01
CA ALA A 433 13.25 -21.36 21.25
C ALA A 433 13.27 -22.76 21.85
N ARG A 434 14.41 -23.21 22.44
CA ARG A 434 14.50 -24.48 23.14
C ARG A 434 13.82 -24.46 24.51
N GLU A 435 14.05 -23.42 25.28
CA GLU A 435 13.43 -23.23 26.61
C GLU A 435 11.90 -23.21 26.55
N ASN A 436 11.35 -22.62 25.46
CA ASN A 436 9.91 -22.55 25.22
C ASN A 436 9.36 -23.73 24.38
N GLY A 437 10.16 -24.79 24.13
CA GLY A 437 9.70 -25.98 23.43
C GLY A 437 9.45 -25.85 21.94
N LEU A 438 9.78 -24.69 21.33
CA LEU A 438 9.65 -24.47 19.88
C LEU A 438 10.61 -25.38 19.10
N ILE A 439 11.81 -25.58 19.63
CA ILE A 439 12.81 -26.55 19.11
C ILE A 439 13.02 -27.65 20.16
N PRO A 440 12.50 -28.85 19.93
CA PRO A 440 12.64 -29.99 20.87
C PRO A 440 14.11 -30.38 21.11
N LYS A 441 14.42 -30.94 22.27
CA LYS A 441 15.73 -31.53 22.57
C LYS A 441 16.07 -32.59 21.53
N GLY A 442 17.30 -32.57 21.02
CA GLY A 442 17.76 -33.52 20.02
C GLY A 442 17.24 -33.30 18.60
N PHE A 443 16.45 -32.24 18.35
CA PHE A 443 16.05 -31.87 17.01
C PHE A 443 17.27 -31.38 16.21
N ALA A 444 17.76 -32.23 15.31
CA ALA A 444 18.83 -31.90 14.38
C ALA A 444 18.20 -31.52 13.03
N CYS A 445 18.32 -30.28 12.65
CA CYS A 445 17.96 -29.86 11.30
C CYS A 445 18.98 -30.40 10.29
N ARG A 446 18.50 -31.12 9.29
CA ARG A 446 19.27 -31.20 8.04
C ARG A 446 19.18 -29.81 7.41
N SER A 447 20.27 -29.06 7.48
CA SER A 447 20.35 -27.71 6.96
C SER A 447 20.00 -27.68 5.46
N GLN A 448 18.76 -27.38 5.14
CA GLN A 448 18.50 -26.67 3.88
C GLN A 448 18.94 -25.24 4.15
N GLY A 449 20.18 -24.92 3.77
CA GLY A 449 20.81 -23.64 4.06
C GLY A 449 19.94 -22.48 3.57
N ALA A 450 19.97 -21.39 4.33
CA ALA A 450 19.56 -20.10 3.81
C ALA A 450 20.25 -19.91 2.45
N ILE A 451 19.52 -19.39 1.46
CA ILE A 451 20.14 -18.91 0.22
C ILE A 451 20.95 -17.71 0.64
N LEU A 452 22.23 -17.96 0.95
CA LEU A 452 23.18 -16.91 1.27
C LEU A 452 23.51 -16.20 -0.04
N ALA A 453 23.48 -14.88 -0.06
CA ALA A 453 24.02 -14.12 -1.17
C ALA A 453 25.46 -14.57 -1.41
N ARG A 454 25.74 -15.17 -2.56
CA ARG A 454 27.12 -15.41 -2.99
C ARG A 454 27.76 -14.06 -3.15
N ARG A 455 28.68 -13.71 -2.25
CA ARG A 455 29.37 -12.42 -2.18
C ARG A 455 30.13 -12.04 -3.47
N ASP A 456 30.36 -12.99 -4.42
CA ASP A 456 31.42 -12.84 -5.42
C ASP A 456 31.01 -12.95 -6.89
N SER A 457 29.74 -12.95 -7.28
CA SER A 457 29.40 -13.19 -8.70
C SER A 457 28.91 -11.99 -9.51
N ILE A 458 28.61 -10.86 -8.89
CA ILE A 458 28.11 -9.67 -9.61
C ILE A 458 29.24 -8.67 -9.93
N ASP A 459 30.32 -8.62 -9.15
CA ASP A 459 31.46 -7.71 -9.41
C ASP A 459 32.38 -8.15 -10.58
N GLN A 460 32.31 -9.41 -11.04
CA GLN A 460 33.17 -9.88 -12.11
C GLN A 460 32.55 -9.84 -13.52
N SER A 461 31.27 -9.57 -13.66
CA SER A 461 30.63 -9.49 -14.99
C SER A 461 30.73 -8.11 -15.64
N THR A 462 30.99 -7.06 -14.85
CA THR A 462 31.15 -5.68 -15.36
C THR A 462 32.56 -5.33 -15.84
N SER A 463 33.59 -6.14 -15.51
CA SER A 463 34.98 -5.85 -15.91
C SER A 463 35.44 -6.55 -17.21
N ARG A 464 34.59 -7.35 -17.87
CA ARG A 464 34.98 -8.14 -19.05
C ARG A 464 34.37 -7.73 -20.40
N LYS A 465 33.82 -6.52 -20.56
CA LYS A 465 33.34 -6.02 -21.86
C LYS A 465 33.75 -4.58 -22.18
N VAL A 466 35.01 -4.24 -21.94
CA VAL A 466 35.63 -3.09 -22.62
C VAL A 466 37.01 -3.55 -23.06
N THR A 467 37.08 -4.36 -24.09
CA THR A 467 38.24 -4.46 -24.97
C THR A 467 37.75 -4.48 -26.40
N ALA A 468 38.21 -3.50 -27.12
CA ALA A 468 37.93 -3.14 -28.50
C ALA A 468 38.08 -4.32 -29.50
N ARG A 469 37.31 -4.25 -30.55
CA ARG A 469 37.77 -4.75 -31.85
C ARG A 469 37.83 -3.60 -32.85
N PRO A 470 38.79 -3.71 -33.79
CA PRO A 470 39.26 -2.61 -34.64
C PRO A 470 38.24 -2.11 -35.66
#